data_673e9c02dd7338076a61ba82b21ebab4
#
_entry.id   673e9c02dd7338076a61ba82b21ebab4
#
_cell.length_a   1.000
_cell.length_b   1.000
_cell.length_c   1.000
_cell.angle_alpha   90.00
_cell.angle_beta   90.00
_cell.angle_gamma   90.00
#
_symmetry.space_group_name_H-M   'P 1'
#
loop_
_entity.id
_entity.type
_entity.pdbx_description
1 polymer ?
#
loop_
_entity_poly.entity_id
_entity_poly.type
_entity_poly.pdbx_seq_one_letter_code
_entity_poly.pdbx_strand_id
1 'polypeptide(L)'
;MKYLMSGNEAIARGAYEAGVNICSAYPGTPSTEIFENLPKYRDSVYCEWAPNEKVAVEVAYGASIAGARTLCAMKHVGLNVAADPMFTAAYLGVNGGFVIVTADDPSMHSSQNEQDNRWYAKHAKLPLIEPSDSQECKDFMAIAYDISEEFDMPVLFRTTTRVSHSKSLVETGERRGHEIAPYKRNAQKFVCTPAGAYRNRAKLEANMKRLEDYSNRCPINTMELRGGRIGVISASIAYLHAKEVFPEDTSFLKLGLTYPLPLELIRSFAANVETLYVIEELDGFMEEQIKAAGIDCIGKAVVSPMYELDPEILREEIFGSKPETKSPGVTPVSRPPALCPGCPHRGFFYCASKIKDAVITGDIGCYTLGAAPPLNASDTCVCMGGGFTVGAGMARAFAMSGQKKTVFGVVGDSTFFHSGITGAIEMIYNNVDMIPVVLDNHTTGMAGHQDNPGTGFSLMGDVAAAIKIEDVLRGVGFERIFIVDPNDLSAMSKALSDAAASEKRAAVIARRPCLLIKREKHDKGLCIVDSGKCIGCRKCLGAGCPALMIKAGKSFIDPELCVGCTVCAQICPVKAISRKED
;
A
#
# COMPACT_ATOMS: atom_id res chain seq x y z
N MET A 1 4.92 31.08 -0.43
CA MET A 1 5.25 30.77 -1.85
C MET A 1 4.28 29.70 -2.34
N LYS A 2 4.01 29.67 -3.68
CA LYS A 2 3.12 28.65 -4.26
C LYS A 2 3.93 27.64 -5.06
N TYR A 3 3.65 26.36 -4.83
CA TYR A 3 4.32 25.25 -5.53
C TYR A 3 3.26 24.28 -6.07
N LEU A 4 3.56 23.67 -7.21
CA LEU A 4 2.73 22.56 -7.74
C LEU A 4 3.12 21.28 -6.99
N MET A 5 2.21 20.76 -6.15
CA MET A 5 2.43 19.59 -5.30
C MET A 5 1.33 18.55 -5.50
N SER A 6 1.67 17.27 -5.40
CA SER A 6 0.69 16.21 -5.18
C SER A 6 0.16 16.25 -3.74
N GLY A 7 -0.94 15.53 -3.48
CA GLY A 7 -1.44 15.40 -2.11
C GLY A 7 -0.40 14.81 -1.16
N ASN A 8 0.36 13.80 -1.60
CA ASN A 8 1.44 13.20 -0.81
C ASN A 8 2.58 14.18 -0.51
N GLU A 9 3.03 14.97 -1.51
CA GLU A 9 4.03 16.02 -1.30
C GLU A 9 3.51 17.08 -0.32
N ALA A 10 2.22 17.42 -0.44
CA ALA A 10 1.57 18.41 0.41
C ALA A 10 1.39 17.93 1.86
N ILE A 11 1.06 16.65 2.09
CA ILE A 11 1.02 16.05 3.44
C ILE A 11 2.41 16.10 4.09
N ALA A 12 3.46 15.71 3.38
CA ALA A 12 4.82 15.78 3.90
C ALA A 12 5.21 17.24 4.27
N ARG A 13 4.84 18.21 3.41
CA ARG A 13 5.03 19.64 3.67
C ARG A 13 4.21 20.12 4.86
N GLY A 14 2.94 19.74 4.96
CA GLY A 14 2.04 20.10 6.07
C GLY A 14 2.53 19.53 7.40
N ALA A 15 2.99 18.29 7.45
CA ALA A 15 3.58 17.67 8.63
C ALA A 15 4.84 18.43 9.08
N TYR A 16 5.72 18.80 8.13
CA TYR A 16 6.88 19.65 8.42
C TYR A 16 6.44 21.00 9.01
N GLU A 17 5.52 21.70 8.36
CA GLU A 17 5.02 23.00 8.82
C GLU A 17 4.33 22.90 10.20
N ALA A 18 3.63 21.80 10.47
CA ALA A 18 2.99 21.52 11.76
C ALA A 18 3.98 21.11 12.86
N GLY A 19 5.28 21.05 12.59
CA GLY A 19 6.28 20.80 13.61
C GLY A 19 6.52 19.32 13.93
N VAL A 20 6.19 18.37 13.02
CA VAL A 20 6.48 16.96 13.23
C VAL A 20 7.96 16.72 13.53
N ASN A 21 8.25 15.81 14.46
CA ASN A 21 9.61 15.46 14.87
C ASN A 21 10.06 14.11 14.32
N ILE A 22 9.21 13.08 14.45
CA ILE A 22 9.54 11.69 14.14
C ILE A 22 8.45 11.07 13.29
N CYS A 23 8.87 10.37 12.24
CA CYS A 23 7.98 9.71 11.30
C CYS A 23 8.42 8.27 11.05
N SER A 24 7.48 7.32 11.04
CA SER A 24 7.77 5.91 10.73
C SER A 24 6.66 5.32 9.86
N ALA A 25 7.02 4.59 8.78
CA ALA A 25 6.06 4.01 7.86
C ALA A 25 6.55 2.70 7.23
N TYR A 26 5.64 1.99 6.59
CA TYR A 26 5.98 0.95 5.62
C TYR A 26 5.50 1.38 4.22
N PRO A 27 6.30 1.12 3.15
CA PRO A 27 5.94 1.56 1.81
C PRO A 27 4.67 0.89 1.27
N GLY A 28 3.73 1.68 0.76
CA GLY A 28 2.49 1.18 0.18
C GLY A 28 1.78 2.26 -0.65
N THR A 29 1.68 2.06 -1.98
CA THR A 29 0.95 2.95 -2.87
C THR A 29 -0.55 2.92 -2.53
N PRO A 30 -1.22 4.08 -2.34
CA PRO A 30 -0.83 5.43 -2.81
C PRO A 30 -0.17 6.36 -1.77
N SER A 31 0.31 5.91 -0.61
CA SER A 31 0.87 6.77 0.46
C SER A 31 2.40 6.88 0.48
N THR A 32 3.12 6.09 -0.32
CA THR A 32 4.58 5.94 -0.25
C THR A 32 5.32 7.28 -0.38
N GLU A 33 4.90 8.14 -1.31
CA GLU A 33 5.58 9.38 -1.64
C GLU A 33 5.55 10.41 -0.50
N ILE A 34 4.66 10.26 0.49
CA ILE A 34 4.69 11.09 1.71
C ILE A 34 6.07 10.95 2.36
N PHE A 35 6.53 9.71 2.56
CA PHE A 35 7.80 9.42 3.21
C PHE A 35 9.02 9.61 2.30
N GLU A 36 8.88 9.51 0.99
CA GLU A 36 9.95 9.87 0.04
C GLU A 36 10.23 11.38 0.01
N ASN A 37 9.27 12.20 0.44
CA ASN A 37 9.42 13.65 0.51
C ASN A 37 9.89 14.17 1.87
N LEU A 38 9.67 13.46 2.97
CA LEU A 38 10.10 13.87 4.32
C LEU A 38 11.62 14.04 4.49
N PRO A 39 12.51 13.23 3.86
CA PRO A 39 13.95 13.43 3.95
C PRO A 39 14.46 14.79 3.45
N LYS A 40 13.66 15.53 2.67
CA LYS A 40 13.97 16.93 2.29
C LYS A 40 14.07 17.85 3.51
N TYR A 41 13.50 17.44 4.64
CA TYR A 41 13.45 18.19 5.90
C TYR A 41 14.31 17.57 7.00
N ARG A 42 15.34 16.79 6.65
CA ARG A 42 16.18 15.99 7.56
C ARG A 42 16.83 16.76 8.70
N ASP A 43 17.02 18.07 8.56
CA ASP A 43 17.58 18.92 9.61
C ASP A 43 16.61 19.13 10.79
N SER A 44 15.33 18.81 10.61
CA SER A 44 14.27 19.05 11.59
C SER A 44 13.35 17.85 11.82
N VAL A 45 13.40 16.85 10.95
CA VAL A 45 12.51 15.69 10.96
C VAL A 45 13.33 14.42 10.82
N TYR A 46 13.18 13.49 11.74
CA TYR A 46 13.66 12.12 11.56
C TYR A 46 12.56 11.26 10.93
N CYS A 47 12.90 10.47 9.92
CA CYS A 47 11.98 9.52 9.30
C CYS A 47 12.65 8.20 8.96
N GLU A 48 11.86 7.11 9.01
CA GLU A 48 12.36 5.76 8.79
C GLU A 48 11.35 4.88 8.05
N TRP A 49 11.86 3.86 7.35
CA TRP A 49 11.07 2.72 6.92
C TRP A 49 11.10 1.64 8.01
N ALA A 50 9.94 1.32 8.57
CA ALA A 50 9.76 0.19 9.45
C ALA A 50 9.63 -1.12 8.64
N PRO A 51 9.88 -2.30 9.23
CA PRO A 51 9.71 -3.57 8.53
C PRO A 51 8.25 -3.91 8.20
N ASN A 52 7.28 -3.38 8.95
CA ASN A 52 5.84 -3.46 8.66
C ASN A 52 5.07 -2.33 9.34
N GLU A 53 3.78 -2.22 9.03
CA GLU A 53 2.91 -1.13 9.51
C GLU A 53 2.63 -1.20 11.02
N LYS A 54 2.57 -2.41 11.61
CA LYS A 54 2.43 -2.57 13.06
C LYS A 54 3.62 -1.92 13.78
N VAL A 55 4.84 -2.26 13.35
CA VAL A 55 6.07 -1.68 13.91
C VAL A 55 6.13 -0.18 13.66
N ALA A 56 5.71 0.29 12.48
CA ALA A 56 5.66 1.71 12.16
C ALA A 56 4.79 2.50 13.15
N VAL A 57 3.58 2.00 13.43
CA VAL A 57 2.68 2.63 14.41
C VAL A 57 3.27 2.56 15.82
N GLU A 58 3.86 1.43 16.22
CA GLU A 58 4.45 1.27 17.54
C GLU A 58 5.64 2.23 17.78
N VAL A 59 6.51 2.40 16.78
CA VAL A 59 7.63 3.36 16.85
C VAL A 59 7.13 4.80 16.93
N ALA A 60 6.21 5.19 16.03
CA ALA A 60 5.63 6.53 16.05
C ALA A 60 4.89 6.81 17.36
N TYR A 61 4.12 5.85 17.85
CA TYR A 61 3.41 5.97 19.12
C TYR A 61 4.35 6.05 20.32
N GLY A 62 5.43 5.24 20.34
CA GLY A 62 6.45 5.34 21.37
C GLY A 62 7.09 6.73 21.44
N ALA A 63 7.37 7.33 20.29
CA ALA A 63 7.86 8.70 20.20
C ALA A 63 6.80 9.74 20.66
N SER A 64 5.53 9.52 20.34
CA SER A 64 4.41 10.35 20.84
C SER A 64 4.30 10.28 22.37
N ILE A 65 4.41 9.09 22.96
CA ILE A 65 4.46 8.91 24.43
C ILE A 65 5.62 9.71 25.03
N ALA A 66 6.75 9.78 24.34
CA ALA A 66 7.92 10.57 24.76
C ALA A 66 7.74 12.08 24.57
N GLY A 67 6.64 12.54 23.94
CA GLY A 67 6.30 13.96 23.78
C GLY A 67 6.60 14.53 22.39
N ALA A 68 7.02 13.72 21.42
CA ALA A 68 7.25 14.18 20.06
C ALA A 68 5.92 14.23 19.27
N ARG A 69 5.77 15.21 18.36
CA ARG A 69 4.76 15.13 17.30
C ARG A 69 5.19 14.08 16.27
N THR A 70 4.31 13.14 15.98
CA THR A 70 4.65 11.97 15.15
C THR A 70 3.69 11.77 13.99
N LEU A 71 4.23 11.22 12.89
CA LEU A 71 3.48 10.84 11.70
C LEU A 71 3.73 9.37 11.38
N CYS A 72 2.65 8.65 11.10
CA CYS A 72 2.71 7.34 10.46
C CYS A 72 1.92 7.37 9.15
N ALA A 73 2.36 6.67 8.10
CA ALA A 73 1.61 6.58 6.87
C ALA A 73 1.59 5.16 6.31
N MET A 74 0.46 4.77 5.74
CA MET A 74 0.27 3.45 5.17
C MET A 74 -0.89 3.42 4.18
N LYS A 75 -0.88 2.40 3.34
CA LYS A 75 -2.00 2.00 2.49
C LYS A 75 -3.14 1.41 3.34
N HIS A 76 -4.37 1.34 2.79
CA HIS A 76 -5.54 0.80 3.48
C HIS A 76 -5.31 -0.61 4.07
N VAL A 77 -4.70 -1.53 3.31
CA VAL A 77 -4.40 -2.89 3.83
C VAL A 77 -3.33 -2.88 4.92
N GLY A 78 -2.45 -1.87 4.94
CA GLY A 78 -1.49 -1.66 6.02
C GLY A 78 -2.17 -1.29 7.34
N LEU A 79 -3.28 -0.57 7.30
CA LEU A 79 -4.06 -0.26 8.50
C LEU A 79 -4.62 -1.53 9.16
N ASN A 80 -4.92 -2.56 8.37
CA ASN A 80 -5.32 -3.87 8.92
C ASN A 80 -4.18 -4.49 9.75
N VAL A 81 -2.93 -4.34 9.30
CA VAL A 81 -1.74 -4.83 10.02
C VAL A 81 -1.47 -4.00 11.29
N ALA A 82 -1.71 -2.70 11.21
CA ALA A 82 -1.48 -1.73 12.29
C ALA A 82 -2.66 -1.61 13.28
N ALA A 83 -3.75 -2.35 13.08
CA ALA A 83 -4.98 -2.17 13.84
C ALA A 83 -4.78 -2.32 15.36
N ASP A 84 -4.08 -3.36 15.81
CA ASP A 84 -3.89 -3.63 17.25
C ASP A 84 -3.25 -2.45 18.03
N PRO A 85 -2.06 -1.95 17.65
CA PRO A 85 -1.49 -0.78 18.34
C PRO A 85 -2.33 0.49 18.16
N MET A 86 -2.99 0.70 17.02
CA MET A 86 -3.87 1.85 16.80
C MET A 86 -5.07 1.85 17.75
N PHE A 87 -5.76 0.72 17.90
CA PHE A 87 -6.89 0.60 18.83
C PHE A 87 -6.46 0.81 20.28
N THR A 88 -5.29 0.29 20.65
CA THR A 88 -4.74 0.49 21.99
C THR A 88 -4.35 1.94 22.23
N ALA A 89 -3.72 2.60 21.25
CA ALA A 89 -3.38 4.03 21.34
C ALA A 89 -4.62 4.93 21.52
N ALA A 90 -5.75 4.58 20.90
CA ALA A 90 -7.03 5.30 21.10
C ALA A 90 -7.48 5.30 22.57
N TYR A 91 -7.23 4.23 23.31
CA TYR A 91 -7.53 4.13 24.76
C TYR A 91 -6.52 4.87 25.63
N LEU A 92 -5.26 4.83 25.26
CA LEU A 92 -4.17 5.36 26.10
C LEU A 92 -3.99 6.88 25.91
N GLY A 93 -4.29 7.39 24.71
CA GLY A 93 -4.05 8.78 24.36
C GLY A 93 -2.61 9.06 23.97
N VAL A 94 -2.25 10.32 23.87
CA VAL A 94 -0.95 10.82 23.39
C VAL A 94 -0.30 11.77 24.40
N ASN A 95 1.01 12.03 24.25
CA ASN A 95 1.68 13.16 24.90
C ASN A 95 2.11 14.22 23.88
N GLY A 96 2.72 13.80 22.77
CA GLY A 96 2.85 14.62 21.56
C GLY A 96 1.82 14.17 20.55
N GLY A 97 1.35 15.07 19.70
CA GLY A 97 0.32 14.79 18.71
C GLY A 97 0.72 13.61 17.78
N PHE A 98 -0.22 12.73 17.51
CA PHE A 98 0.00 11.55 16.67
C PHE A 98 -1.03 11.49 15.54
N VAL A 99 -0.54 11.56 14.30
CA VAL A 99 -1.36 11.47 13.08
C VAL A 99 -1.00 10.19 12.33
N ILE A 100 -2.03 9.43 11.95
CA ILE A 100 -1.92 8.23 11.13
C ILE A 100 -2.58 8.52 9.79
N VAL A 101 -1.79 8.63 8.72
CA VAL A 101 -2.29 8.76 7.37
C VAL A 101 -2.62 7.37 6.83
N THR A 102 -3.85 7.18 6.37
CA THR A 102 -4.29 5.99 5.66
C THR A 102 -4.76 6.37 4.26
N ALA A 103 -4.25 5.67 3.24
CA ALA A 103 -4.58 5.95 1.86
C ALA A 103 -5.36 4.79 1.24
N ASP A 104 -6.63 5.04 0.92
CA ASP A 104 -7.50 4.10 0.25
C ASP A 104 -7.27 4.11 -1.27
N ASP A 105 -7.58 3.00 -1.92
CA ASP A 105 -7.37 2.81 -3.35
C ASP A 105 -8.68 2.36 -4.05
N PRO A 106 -9.69 3.25 -4.13
CA PRO A 106 -10.89 3.00 -4.90
C PRO A 106 -10.52 2.61 -6.35
N SER A 107 -11.26 1.68 -6.94
CA SER A 107 -10.92 1.03 -8.22
C SER A 107 -9.68 0.16 -8.23
N MET A 108 -9.04 -0.06 -7.10
CA MET A 108 -7.92 -1.01 -6.95
C MET A 108 -6.79 -0.81 -7.97
N HIS A 109 -6.38 0.43 -8.25
CA HIS A 109 -5.33 0.75 -9.22
C HIS A 109 -4.02 0.02 -8.93
N SER A 110 -3.72 -0.24 -7.65
CA SER A 110 -2.53 -0.97 -7.19
C SER A 110 -2.80 -1.88 -6.00
N SER A 111 -4.04 -2.37 -5.84
CA SER A 111 -4.47 -3.11 -4.65
C SER A 111 -5.13 -4.43 -4.99
N GLN A 112 -5.07 -5.39 -4.07
CA GLN A 112 -5.71 -6.70 -4.19
C GLN A 112 -7.18 -6.72 -3.77
N ASN A 113 -7.66 -5.66 -3.14
CA ASN A 113 -9.06 -5.47 -2.75
C ASN A 113 -9.35 -3.98 -2.57
N GLU A 114 -10.62 -3.65 -2.45
CA GLU A 114 -11.15 -2.33 -2.14
C GLU A 114 -11.61 -2.30 -0.70
N GLN A 115 -11.23 -1.26 0.05
CA GLN A 115 -11.59 -1.09 1.47
C GLN A 115 -11.89 0.37 1.74
N ASP A 116 -12.81 0.61 2.67
CA ASP A 116 -13.14 1.93 3.18
C ASP A 116 -12.65 2.08 4.62
N ASN A 117 -11.50 2.71 4.79
CA ASN A 117 -10.87 2.85 6.09
C ASN A 117 -11.55 3.86 7.03
N ARG A 118 -12.60 4.57 6.58
CA ARG A 118 -13.45 5.38 7.46
C ARG A 118 -14.08 4.55 8.58
N TRP A 119 -14.38 3.27 8.31
CA TRP A 119 -14.90 2.35 9.31
C TRP A 119 -13.94 2.08 10.45
N TYR A 120 -12.62 2.13 10.21
CA TYR A 120 -11.63 2.04 11.28
C TYR A 120 -11.72 3.21 12.25
N ALA A 121 -11.94 4.44 11.76
CA ALA A 121 -12.13 5.61 12.61
C ALA A 121 -13.32 5.42 13.55
N LYS A 122 -14.45 5.00 13.01
CA LYS A 122 -15.68 4.76 13.77
C LYS A 122 -15.51 3.62 14.77
N HIS A 123 -14.87 2.52 14.36
CA HIS A 123 -14.67 1.35 15.22
C HIS A 123 -13.67 1.63 16.35
N ALA A 124 -12.56 2.30 16.06
CA ALA A 124 -11.55 2.68 17.04
C ALA A 124 -11.91 3.93 17.85
N LYS A 125 -12.98 4.67 17.46
CA LYS A 125 -13.38 5.96 18.05
C LYS A 125 -12.28 7.02 17.95
N LEU A 126 -11.73 7.18 16.74
CA LEU A 126 -10.70 8.16 16.43
C LEU A 126 -11.27 9.25 15.50
N PRO A 127 -10.88 10.53 15.69
CA PRO A 127 -11.24 11.58 14.74
C PRO A 127 -10.69 11.25 13.34
N LEU A 128 -11.48 11.53 12.31
CA LEU A 128 -11.15 11.30 10.92
C LEU A 128 -11.18 12.60 10.12
N ILE A 129 -10.05 12.93 9.50
CA ILE A 129 -9.89 14.08 8.61
C ILE A 129 -9.72 13.61 7.18
N GLU A 130 -10.46 14.23 6.25
CA GLU A 130 -10.45 13.90 4.83
C GLU A 130 -10.27 15.16 3.97
N PRO A 131 -9.05 15.44 3.47
CA PRO A 131 -8.81 16.57 2.56
C PRO A 131 -9.37 16.28 1.16
N SER A 132 -9.71 17.34 0.42
CA SER A 132 -10.23 17.24 -0.95
C SER A 132 -9.17 17.52 -2.03
N ASP A 133 -8.11 18.24 -1.70
CA ASP A 133 -7.04 18.61 -2.64
C ASP A 133 -5.69 18.75 -1.93
N SER A 134 -4.65 19.10 -2.70
CA SER A 134 -3.29 19.22 -2.15
C SER A 134 -3.14 20.39 -1.17
N GLN A 135 -3.90 21.49 -1.31
CA GLN A 135 -3.83 22.57 -0.35
C GLN A 135 -4.36 22.14 1.02
N GLU A 136 -5.49 21.45 1.03
CA GLU A 136 -6.07 20.89 2.25
C GLU A 136 -5.22 19.77 2.85
N CYS A 137 -4.59 18.93 2.00
CA CYS A 137 -3.60 17.95 2.46
C CYS A 137 -2.50 18.60 3.30
N LYS A 138 -2.06 19.81 2.95
CA LYS A 138 -1.07 20.56 3.73
C LYS A 138 -1.70 21.23 4.95
N ASP A 139 -2.80 21.98 4.78
CA ASP A 139 -3.35 22.82 5.82
C ASP A 139 -3.99 22.02 6.97
N PHE A 140 -4.67 20.92 6.64
CA PHE A 140 -5.35 20.09 7.63
C PHE A 140 -4.39 19.31 8.53
N MET A 141 -3.12 19.16 8.14
CA MET A 141 -2.11 18.53 9.00
C MET A 141 -1.91 19.29 10.33
N ALA A 142 -1.88 20.62 10.27
CA ALA A 142 -1.77 21.41 11.50
C ALA A 142 -2.98 21.20 12.42
N ILE A 143 -4.17 21.18 11.85
CA ILE A 143 -5.44 20.95 12.57
C ILE A 143 -5.48 19.53 13.14
N ALA A 144 -4.95 18.54 12.41
CA ALA A 144 -4.87 17.15 12.89
C ALA A 144 -4.02 17.03 14.16
N TYR A 145 -2.85 17.72 14.22
CA TYR A 145 -2.04 17.75 15.43
C TYR A 145 -2.72 18.51 16.58
N ASP A 146 -3.35 19.65 16.29
CA ASP A 146 -4.08 20.42 17.28
C ASP A 146 -5.24 19.58 17.88
N ILE A 147 -6.01 18.86 17.07
CA ILE A 147 -7.05 17.91 17.53
C ILE A 147 -6.44 16.78 18.35
N SER A 148 -5.35 16.18 17.88
CA SER A 148 -4.69 15.06 18.57
C SER A 148 -4.28 15.45 20.01
N GLU A 149 -3.68 16.62 20.16
CA GLU A 149 -3.20 17.13 21.45
C GLU A 149 -4.35 17.62 22.35
N GLU A 150 -5.35 18.31 21.81
CA GLU A 150 -6.50 18.84 22.56
C GLU A 150 -7.39 17.71 23.12
N PHE A 151 -7.64 16.67 22.30
CA PHE A 151 -8.52 15.57 22.68
C PHE A 151 -7.78 14.36 23.22
N ASP A 152 -6.44 14.43 23.31
CA ASP A 152 -5.60 13.36 23.86
C ASP A 152 -5.86 12.01 23.18
N MET A 153 -5.75 11.97 21.84
CA MET A 153 -5.98 10.79 21.03
C MET A 153 -5.26 10.86 19.67
N PRO A 154 -4.91 9.74 19.04
CA PRO A 154 -4.47 9.74 17.64
C PRO A 154 -5.55 10.29 16.70
N VAL A 155 -5.13 10.84 15.56
CA VAL A 155 -6.02 11.28 14.47
C VAL A 155 -5.78 10.41 13.25
N LEU A 156 -6.83 9.88 12.64
CA LEU A 156 -6.77 9.30 11.31
C LEU A 156 -6.91 10.41 10.26
N PHE A 157 -6.00 10.41 9.29
CA PHE A 157 -5.98 11.33 8.16
C PHE A 157 -6.11 10.51 6.90
N ARG A 158 -7.29 10.53 6.27
CA ARG A 158 -7.59 9.65 5.14
C ARG A 158 -7.47 10.38 3.81
N THR A 159 -6.78 9.76 2.88
CA THR A 159 -6.76 10.16 1.47
C THR A 159 -7.22 9.00 0.58
N THR A 160 -7.51 9.31 -0.67
CA THR A 160 -7.70 8.32 -1.73
C THR A 160 -6.62 8.48 -2.80
N THR A 161 -6.49 7.52 -3.72
CA THR A 161 -5.51 7.57 -4.80
C THR A 161 -5.57 8.88 -5.58
N ARG A 162 -6.76 9.41 -5.85
CA ARG A 162 -6.93 10.70 -6.55
C ARG A 162 -6.36 11.86 -5.76
N VAL A 163 -6.70 11.98 -4.49
CA VAL A 163 -6.17 13.06 -3.63
C VAL A 163 -4.67 12.92 -3.47
N SER A 164 -4.16 11.71 -3.26
CA SER A 164 -2.73 11.44 -3.05
C SER A 164 -1.86 11.85 -4.24
N HIS A 165 -2.32 11.59 -5.48
CA HIS A 165 -1.51 11.75 -6.69
C HIS A 165 -1.87 12.95 -7.57
N SER A 166 -3.07 13.53 -7.42
CA SER A 166 -3.44 14.75 -8.15
C SER A 166 -2.61 15.94 -7.68
N LYS A 167 -2.23 16.81 -8.63
CA LYS A 167 -1.40 17.98 -8.34
C LYS A 167 -2.21 19.27 -8.43
N SER A 168 -2.06 20.11 -7.42
CA SER A 168 -2.58 21.47 -7.41
C SER A 168 -1.56 22.48 -6.86
N LEU A 169 -1.86 23.77 -6.99
CA LEU A 169 -1.02 24.82 -6.43
C LEU A 169 -1.23 24.90 -4.91
N VAL A 170 -0.13 24.72 -4.18
CA VAL A 170 -0.11 24.73 -2.71
C VAL A 170 0.66 25.95 -2.22
N GLU A 171 0.01 26.76 -1.39
CA GLU A 171 0.66 27.85 -0.67
C GLU A 171 1.32 27.32 0.59
N THR A 172 2.64 27.51 0.70
CA THR A 172 3.44 27.02 1.82
C THR A 172 3.66 28.08 2.87
N GLY A 173 3.69 27.66 4.15
CA GLY A 173 3.99 28.45 5.32
C GLY A 173 5.35 28.15 5.93
N GLU A 174 5.58 28.70 7.11
CA GLU A 174 6.76 28.43 7.93
C GLU A 174 6.49 27.28 8.91
N ARG A 175 7.57 26.63 9.34
CA ARG A 175 7.49 25.56 10.34
C ARG A 175 7.11 26.12 11.70
N ARG A 176 6.09 25.55 12.34
CA ARG A 176 5.82 25.72 13.76
C ARG A 176 6.86 24.95 14.56
N GLY A 177 7.55 25.59 15.50
CA GLY A 177 8.42 24.88 16.42
C GLY A 177 7.61 23.96 17.34
N HIS A 178 8.08 22.73 17.52
CA HIS A 178 7.59 21.85 18.58
C HIS A 178 8.79 21.25 19.31
N GLU A 179 8.96 21.64 20.56
CA GLU A 179 10.02 21.11 21.42
C GLU A 179 9.52 19.86 22.14
N ILE A 180 10.33 18.81 22.10
CA ILE A 180 10.03 17.57 22.83
C ILE A 180 10.24 17.85 24.32
N ALA A 181 9.15 17.89 25.07
CA ALA A 181 9.20 18.14 26.50
C ALA A 181 9.92 17.00 27.25
N PRO A 182 10.63 17.30 28.36
CA PRO A 182 11.26 16.26 29.18
C PRO A 182 10.24 15.18 29.60
N TYR A 183 10.62 13.92 29.39
CA TYR A 183 9.74 12.80 29.67
C TYR A 183 9.33 12.72 31.14
N LYS A 184 8.03 12.63 31.40
CA LYS A 184 7.45 12.40 32.72
C LYS A 184 6.75 11.05 32.74
N ARG A 185 7.23 10.14 33.61
CA ARG A 185 6.60 8.82 33.76
C ARG A 185 5.13 8.94 34.15
N ASN A 186 4.26 8.31 33.38
CA ASN A 186 2.83 8.22 33.65
C ASN A 186 2.32 6.79 33.39
N ALA A 187 2.66 5.88 34.29
CA ALA A 187 2.26 4.47 34.16
C ALA A 187 0.72 4.28 34.24
N GLN A 188 0.02 5.16 34.94
CA GLN A 188 -1.45 5.09 35.00
C GLN A 188 -2.11 5.35 33.65
N LYS A 189 -1.51 6.22 32.82
CA LYS A 189 -2.00 6.53 31.47
C LYS A 189 -1.60 5.42 30.48
N PHE A 190 -0.32 5.04 30.45
CA PHE A 190 0.27 4.28 29.35
C PHE A 190 0.44 2.78 29.59
N VAL A 191 0.13 2.25 30.79
CA VAL A 191 0.13 0.81 31.01
C VAL A 191 -1.29 0.28 30.89
N CYS A 192 -1.55 -0.43 29.77
CA CYS A 192 -2.88 -0.96 29.42
C CYS A 192 -3.16 -2.25 30.22
N THR A 193 -3.55 -2.09 31.48
CA THR A 193 -4.07 -3.20 32.32
C THR A 193 -5.60 -3.24 32.21
N PRO A 194 -6.28 -4.36 32.55
CA PRO A 194 -7.75 -4.42 32.55
C PRO A 194 -8.40 -3.28 33.35
N ALA A 195 -7.88 -2.97 34.55
CA ALA A 195 -8.36 -1.86 35.36
C ALA A 195 -8.09 -0.49 34.74
N GLY A 196 -6.94 -0.32 34.05
CA GLY A 196 -6.58 0.87 33.28
C GLY A 196 -7.52 1.04 32.08
N ALA A 197 -7.74 -0.02 31.32
CA ALA A 197 -8.61 -0.02 30.15
C ALA A 197 -10.05 0.35 30.50
N TYR A 198 -10.56 -0.13 31.65
CA TYR A 198 -11.90 0.24 32.13
C TYR A 198 -12.04 1.76 32.35
N ARG A 199 -11.05 2.40 32.98
CA ARG A 199 -11.05 3.87 33.15
C ARG A 199 -10.87 4.60 31.81
N ASN A 200 -9.97 4.10 30.96
CA ASN A 200 -9.68 4.71 29.67
C ASN A 200 -10.88 4.63 28.73
N ARG A 201 -11.72 3.61 28.85
CA ARG A 201 -12.98 3.52 28.09
C ARG A 201 -13.90 4.70 28.42
N ALA A 202 -14.10 5.01 29.70
CA ALA A 202 -14.94 6.13 30.11
C ALA A 202 -14.37 7.47 29.61
N LYS A 203 -13.03 7.64 29.66
CA LYS A 203 -12.35 8.82 29.13
C LYS A 203 -12.53 8.93 27.60
N LEU A 204 -12.39 7.84 26.88
CA LEU A 204 -12.56 7.79 25.42
C LEU A 204 -13.97 8.23 25.03
N GLU A 205 -15.02 7.74 25.70
CA GLU A 205 -16.40 8.14 25.43
C GLU A 205 -16.64 9.64 25.76
N ALA A 206 -16.06 10.13 26.85
CA ALA A 206 -16.13 11.55 27.19
C ALA A 206 -15.43 12.44 26.17
N ASN A 207 -14.27 12.00 25.68
CA ASN A 207 -13.54 12.70 24.61
C ASN A 207 -14.32 12.69 23.30
N MET A 208 -14.92 11.57 22.93
CA MET A 208 -15.77 11.48 21.73
C MET A 208 -16.93 12.47 21.78
N LYS A 209 -17.59 12.61 22.93
CA LYS A 209 -18.67 13.60 23.09
C LYS A 209 -18.17 15.04 22.92
N ARG A 210 -17.01 15.38 23.52
CA ARG A 210 -16.38 16.70 23.32
C ARG A 210 -16.00 16.93 21.85
N LEU A 211 -15.55 15.89 21.16
CA LEU A 211 -15.18 15.95 19.76
C LEU A 211 -16.41 16.10 18.85
N GLU A 212 -17.56 15.49 19.19
CA GLU A 212 -18.84 15.74 18.52
C GLU A 212 -19.25 17.22 18.63
N ASP A 213 -19.16 17.81 19.84
CA ASP A 213 -19.42 19.25 20.03
C ASP A 213 -18.44 20.11 19.21
N TYR A 214 -17.16 19.73 19.16
CA TYR A 214 -16.14 20.42 18.38
C TYR A 214 -16.41 20.30 16.87
N SER A 215 -16.83 19.15 16.37
CA SER A 215 -17.05 18.91 14.93
C SER A 215 -18.06 19.90 14.33
N ASN A 216 -19.07 20.32 15.11
CA ASN A 216 -20.09 21.30 14.68
C ASN A 216 -19.54 22.71 14.43
N ARG A 217 -18.35 23.04 14.98
CA ARG A 217 -17.68 24.33 14.81
C ARG A 217 -16.27 24.21 14.23
N CYS A 218 -15.89 23.02 13.79
CA CYS A 218 -14.58 22.77 13.24
C CYS A 218 -14.37 23.60 11.96
N PRO A 219 -13.29 24.38 11.85
CA PRO A 219 -13.11 25.34 10.75
C PRO A 219 -12.93 24.67 9.38
N ILE A 220 -12.64 23.37 9.33
CA ILE A 220 -12.53 22.60 8.08
C ILE A 220 -13.85 22.00 7.61
N ASN A 221 -14.93 22.16 8.41
CA ASN A 221 -16.31 21.88 7.99
C ASN A 221 -16.94 23.18 7.51
N THR A 222 -17.18 23.32 6.24
CA THR A 222 -17.61 24.59 5.63
C THR A 222 -18.98 24.48 4.98
N MET A 223 -19.85 25.45 5.26
CA MET A 223 -21.19 25.54 4.70
C MET A 223 -21.27 26.69 3.70
N GLU A 224 -21.76 26.39 2.51
CA GLU A 224 -21.99 27.35 1.43
C GLU A 224 -23.47 27.30 1.04
N LEU A 225 -24.27 28.28 1.45
CA LEU A 225 -25.68 28.40 1.07
C LEU A 225 -25.80 29.29 -0.16
N ARG A 226 -26.42 28.77 -1.23
CA ARG A 226 -26.60 29.46 -2.51
C ARG A 226 -28.08 29.74 -2.83
N GLY A 227 -28.99 29.27 -1.98
CA GLY A 227 -30.42 29.51 -2.08
C GLY A 227 -31.19 28.63 -3.08
N GLY A 228 -30.53 27.63 -3.69
CA GLY A 228 -31.19 26.60 -4.48
C GLY A 228 -31.92 25.56 -3.63
N ARG A 229 -32.72 24.73 -4.29
CA ARG A 229 -33.53 23.68 -3.63
C ARG A 229 -32.72 22.46 -3.24
N ILE A 230 -31.53 22.28 -3.84
CA ILE A 230 -30.66 21.12 -3.66
C ILE A 230 -29.53 21.46 -2.70
N GLY A 231 -29.29 20.57 -1.74
CA GLY A 231 -28.12 20.57 -0.89
C GLY A 231 -27.30 19.31 -1.06
N VAL A 232 -25.98 19.45 -1.00
CA VAL A 232 -25.03 18.35 -1.08
C VAL A 232 -24.12 18.35 0.13
N ILE A 233 -24.08 17.24 0.87
CA ILE A 233 -23.05 16.96 1.89
C ILE A 233 -22.00 16.07 1.22
N SER A 234 -20.73 16.44 1.34
CA SER A 234 -19.65 15.67 0.74
C SER A 234 -18.31 15.93 1.44
N ALA A 235 -17.33 15.05 1.18
CA ALA A 235 -15.98 15.11 1.70
C ALA A 235 -14.97 14.63 0.66
N SER A 236 -13.68 14.85 0.91
CA SER A 236 -12.59 14.37 0.07
C SER A 236 -12.78 14.76 -1.40
N ILE A 237 -12.28 13.95 -2.34
CA ILE A 237 -12.38 14.22 -3.79
C ILE A 237 -13.83 14.26 -4.29
N ALA A 238 -14.74 13.51 -3.66
CA ALA A 238 -16.15 13.47 -4.02
C ALA A 238 -16.81 14.85 -3.93
N TYR A 239 -16.34 15.73 -3.03
CA TYR A 239 -16.78 17.11 -2.96
C TYR A 239 -16.44 17.89 -4.23
N LEU A 240 -15.23 17.74 -4.77
CA LEU A 240 -14.84 18.44 -6.00
C LEU A 240 -15.63 17.93 -7.21
N HIS A 241 -15.86 16.63 -7.30
CA HIS A 241 -16.67 16.04 -8.34
C HIS A 241 -18.13 16.51 -8.27
N ALA A 242 -18.71 16.56 -7.08
CA ALA A 242 -20.07 17.09 -6.90
C ALA A 242 -20.17 18.57 -7.29
N LYS A 243 -19.18 19.38 -6.94
CA LYS A 243 -19.13 20.81 -7.33
C LYS A 243 -19.13 21.02 -8.85
N GLU A 244 -18.56 20.08 -9.61
CA GLU A 244 -18.52 20.14 -11.08
C GLU A 244 -19.85 19.71 -11.73
N VAL A 245 -20.60 18.83 -11.07
CA VAL A 245 -21.76 18.14 -11.65
C VAL A 245 -23.09 18.79 -11.30
N PHE A 246 -23.23 19.25 -10.05
CA PHE A 246 -24.49 19.85 -9.58
C PHE A 246 -24.68 21.28 -10.10
N PRO A 247 -25.95 21.75 -10.23
CA PRO A 247 -26.27 23.12 -10.65
C PRO A 247 -25.57 24.19 -9.82
N GLU A 248 -25.33 25.36 -10.42
CA GLU A 248 -24.60 26.48 -9.77
C GLU A 248 -25.25 27.00 -8.49
N ASP A 249 -26.58 26.92 -8.39
CA ASP A 249 -27.35 27.33 -7.22
C ASP A 249 -27.41 26.30 -6.10
N THR A 250 -26.79 25.12 -6.28
CA THR A 250 -26.71 24.07 -5.26
C THR A 250 -25.93 24.53 -4.03
N SER A 251 -26.51 24.33 -2.86
CA SER A 251 -25.84 24.56 -1.57
C SER A 251 -24.95 23.39 -1.19
N PHE A 252 -23.81 23.66 -0.57
CA PHE A 252 -22.84 22.61 -0.19
C PHE A 252 -22.49 22.70 1.29
N LEU A 253 -22.46 21.53 1.93
CA LEU A 253 -21.79 21.32 3.22
C LEU A 253 -20.60 20.38 2.99
N LYS A 254 -19.41 20.98 2.99
CA LYS A 254 -18.15 20.25 2.89
C LYS A 254 -17.67 19.83 4.26
N LEU A 255 -17.38 18.56 4.45
CA LEU A 255 -16.82 18.02 5.69
C LEU A 255 -15.35 17.69 5.51
N GLY A 256 -14.49 18.38 6.27
CA GLY A 256 -13.07 18.02 6.39
C GLY A 256 -12.84 17.12 7.61
N LEU A 257 -13.61 17.28 8.70
CA LEU A 257 -13.70 16.35 9.83
C LEU A 257 -14.96 15.51 9.64
N THR A 258 -14.80 14.27 9.18
CA THR A 258 -15.90 13.38 8.79
C THR A 258 -16.30 12.37 9.88
N TYR A 259 -15.50 12.25 10.93
CA TYR A 259 -15.88 11.50 12.13
C TYR A 259 -15.27 12.13 13.39
N PRO A 260 -16.09 12.35 14.46
CA PRO A 260 -17.55 12.19 14.45
C PRO A 260 -18.23 13.23 13.56
N LEU A 261 -19.40 12.88 13.01
CA LEU A 261 -20.16 13.79 12.16
C LEU A 261 -20.70 15.00 12.94
N PRO A 262 -20.68 16.21 12.34
CA PRO A 262 -21.24 17.43 12.93
C PRO A 262 -22.77 17.45 12.77
N LEU A 263 -23.49 16.64 13.54
CA LEU A 263 -24.93 16.41 13.32
C LEU A 263 -25.80 17.68 13.49
N GLU A 264 -25.42 18.62 14.37
CA GLU A 264 -26.15 19.89 14.51
C GLU A 264 -25.94 20.77 13.27
N LEU A 265 -24.70 20.85 12.77
CA LEU A 265 -24.39 21.58 11.54
C LEU A 265 -25.12 20.97 10.34
N ILE A 266 -25.16 19.63 10.25
CA ILE A 266 -25.90 18.89 9.21
C ILE A 266 -27.40 19.18 9.30
N ARG A 267 -28.01 19.17 10.49
CA ARG A 267 -29.42 19.54 10.67
C ARG A 267 -29.73 20.97 10.24
N SER A 268 -28.85 21.88 10.62
CA SER A 268 -28.95 23.29 10.21
C SER A 268 -28.87 23.45 8.69
N PHE A 269 -27.96 22.70 8.05
CA PHE A 269 -27.82 22.70 6.59
C PHE A 269 -29.08 22.11 5.91
N ALA A 270 -29.51 20.94 6.37
CA ALA A 270 -30.67 20.24 5.82
C ALA A 270 -31.96 21.08 5.88
N ALA A 271 -32.13 21.92 6.91
CA ALA A 271 -33.29 22.80 7.04
C ALA A 271 -33.36 23.92 5.99
N ASN A 272 -32.28 24.17 5.23
CA ASN A 272 -32.20 25.20 4.19
C ASN A 272 -32.40 24.68 2.76
N VAL A 273 -32.65 23.37 2.59
CA VAL A 273 -32.77 22.74 1.27
C VAL A 273 -33.99 21.82 1.23
N GLU A 274 -34.50 21.54 0.04
CA GLU A 274 -35.65 20.66 -0.13
C GLU A 274 -35.21 19.20 -0.41
N THR A 275 -34.11 19.05 -1.14
CA THR A 275 -33.54 17.73 -1.47
C THR A 275 -32.10 17.69 -1.01
N LEU A 276 -31.78 16.73 -0.14
CA LEU A 276 -30.45 16.56 0.40
C LEU A 276 -29.76 15.33 -0.20
N TYR A 277 -28.62 15.55 -0.82
CA TYR A 277 -27.73 14.48 -1.28
C TYR A 277 -26.54 14.31 -0.35
N VAL A 278 -26.10 13.05 -0.20
CA VAL A 278 -24.81 12.70 0.43
C VAL A 278 -23.94 12.03 -0.64
N ILE A 279 -22.90 12.73 -1.08
CA ILE A 279 -22.02 12.25 -2.15
C ILE A 279 -20.69 11.85 -1.54
N GLU A 280 -20.41 10.55 -1.54
CA GLU A 280 -19.20 9.95 -0.99
C GLU A 280 -18.76 8.73 -1.81
N GLU A 281 -17.45 8.49 -1.89
CA GLU A 281 -16.91 7.28 -2.51
C GLU A 281 -17.10 6.07 -1.60
N LEU A 282 -17.09 4.86 -2.18
CA LEU A 282 -17.18 3.58 -1.49
C LEU A 282 -18.49 3.43 -0.69
N ASP A 283 -18.39 3.06 0.60
CA ASP A 283 -19.54 2.77 1.45
C ASP A 283 -20.37 4.02 1.79
N GLY A 284 -21.59 3.82 2.24
CA GLY A 284 -22.48 4.88 2.76
C GLY A 284 -22.12 5.30 4.18
N PHE A 285 -20.85 5.62 4.45
CA PHE A 285 -20.35 5.89 5.79
C PHE A 285 -21.00 7.12 6.44
N MET A 286 -21.10 8.23 5.70
CA MET A 286 -21.78 9.43 6.19
C MET A 286 -23.29 9.27 6.11
N GLU A 287 -23.79 8.75 4.98
CA GLU A 287 -25.22 8.56 4.73
C GLU A 287 -25.90 7.76 5.84
N GLU A 288 -25.32 6.61 6.24
CA GLU A 288 -25.90 5.76 7.30
C GLU A 288 -26.03 6.51 8.63
N GLN A 289 -25.03 7.29 9.00
CA GLN A 289 -25.03 8.04 10.25
C GLN A 289 -26.01 9.23 10.21
N ILE A 290 -26.15 9.90 9.06
CA ILE A 290 -27.10 10.98 8.82
C ILE A 290 -28.54 10.45 8.90
N LYS A 291 -28.82 9.33 8.24
CA LYS A 291 -30.13 8.64 8.33
C LYS A 291 -30.44 8.15 9.73
N ALA A 292 -29.47 7.58 10.43
CA ALA A 292 -29.63 7.15 11.83
C ALA A 292 -29.94 8.32 12.77
N ALA A 293 -29.51 9.54 12.43
CA ALA A 293 -29.87 10.77 13.16
C ALA A 293 -31.26 11.33 12.79
N GLY A 294 -32.03 10.62 11.94
CA GLY A 294 -33.38 11.02 11.51
C GLY A 294 -33.39 12.13 10.47
N ILE A 295 -32.36 12.26 9.65
CA ILE A 295 -32.26 13.24 8.55
C ILE A 295 -32.40 12.47 7.23
N ASP A 296 -33.44 12.77 6.47
CA ASP A 296 -33.64 12.16 5.15
C ASP A 296 -32.61 12.66 4.14
N CYS A 297 -32.00 11.75 3.41
CA CYS A 297 -31.03 12.07 2.37
C CYS A 297 -30.97 11.00 1.29
N ILE A 298 -30.47 11.38 0.13
CA ILE A 298 -30.23 10.52 -1.03
C ILE A 298 -28.73 10.31 -1.16
N GLY A 299 -28.26 9.07 -1.14
CA GLY A 299 -26.84 8.72 -1.28
C GLY A 299 -26.69 7.46 -2.10
N LYS A 300 -26.34 6.33 -1.48
CA LYS A 300 -26.06 5.05 -2.16
C LYS A 300 -27.26 4.42 -2.87
N ALA A 301 -28.46 4.96 -2.70
CA ALA A 301 -29.61 4.59 -3.52
C ALA A 301 -29.46 5.03 -4.99
N VAL A 302 -28.62 6.02 -5.28
CA VAL A 302 -28.37 6.56 -6.64
C VAL A 302 -26.90 6.60 -7.00
N VAL A 303 -25.97 6.68 -6.01
CA VAL A 303 -24.53 6.70 -6.22
C VAL A 303 -23.94 5.33 -5.91
N SER A 304 -23.21 4.74 -6.85
CA SER A 304 -22.57 3.42 -6.69
C SER A 304 -21.68 3.36 -5.45
N PRO A 305 -21.73 2.25 -4.67
CA PRO A 305 -20.77 2.00 -3.61
C PRO A 305 -19.45 1.40 -4.11
N MET A 306 -19.31 1.16 -5.41
CA MET A 306 -18.14 0.48 -5.99
C MET A 306 -17.27 1.48 -6.74
N TYR A 307 -15.97 1.33 -6.55
CA TYR A 307 -14.93 2.01 -7.30
C TYR A 307 -14.82 3.52 -6.98
N GLU A 308 -13.91 4.18 -7.69
CA GLU A 308 -13.76 5.63 -7.59
C GLU A 308 -14.91 6.35 -8.28
N LEU A 309 -15.24 7.52 -7.75
CA LEU A 309 -16.16 8.43 -8.43
C LEU A 309 -15.40 9.38 -9.36
N ASP A 310 -16.09 9.80 -10.42
CA ASP A 310 -15.68 10.92 -11.25
C ASP A 310 -16.91 11.75 -11.65
N PRO A 311 -16.73 12.94 -12.25
CA PRO A 311 -17.84 13.79 -12.65
C PRO A 311 -18.77 13.14 -13.70
N GLU A 312 -18.25 12.27 -14.57
CA GLU A 312 -19.06 11.62 -15.61
C GLU A 312 -19.98 10.56 -15.01
N ILE A 313 -19.44 9.73 -14.10
CA ILE A 313 -20.20 8.72 -13.34
C ILE A 313 -21.31 9.42 -12.54
N LEU A 314 -20.97 10.45 -11.77
CA LEU A 314 -21.98 11.19 -10.99
C LEU A 314 -23.07 11.83 -11.84
N ARG A 315 -22.71 12.37 -13.01
CA ARG A 315 -23.68 12.99 -13.92
C ARG A 315 -24.63 11.95 -14.51
N GLU A 316 -24.12 10.76 -14.83
CA GLU A 316 -24.94 9.66 -15.31
C GLU A 316 -25.86 9.11 -14.21
N GLU A 317 -25.32 8.83 -13.03
CA GLU A 317 -26.06 8.21 -11.91
C GLU A 317 -27.12 9.14 -11.32
N ILE A 318 -26.84 10.44 -11.19
CA ILE A 318 -27.76 11.41 -10.56
C ILE A 318 -28.73 12.02 -11.55
N PHE A 319 -28.26 12.38 -12.74
CA PHE A 319 -29.06 13.13 -13.74
C PHE A 319 -29.40 12.33 -14.99
N GLY A 320 -28.94 11.08 -15.12
CA GLY A 320 -29.21 10.23 -16.29
C GLY A 320 -28.58 10.73 -17.58
N SER A 321 -27.67 11.71 -17.54
CA SER A 321 -27.03 12.30 -18.70
C SER A 321 -25.63 11.75 -18.92
N LYS A 322 -25.41 11.15 -20.11
CA LYS A 322 -24.06 10.74 -20.53
C LYS A 322 -23.38 11.87 -21.29
N PRO A 323 -22.14 12.20 -20.99
CA PRO A 323 -21.39 13.14 -21.79
C PRO A 323 -21.17 12.58 -23.20
N GLU A 324 -21.15 13.48 -24.21
CA GLU A 324 -20.73 13.10 -25.57
C GLU A 324 -19.24 12.68 -25.53
N THR A 325 -19.00 11.39 -25.56
CA THR A 325 -17.63 10.87 -25.66
C THR A 325 -17.16 10.93 -27.11
N LYS A 326 -16.14 11.72 -27.39
CA LYS A 326 -15.47 11.69 -28.70
C LYS A 326 -14.54 10.47 -28.73
N SER A 327 -15.00 9.39 -29.35
CA SER A 327 -14.14 8.24 -29.60
C SER A 327 -13.02 8.63 -30.58
N PRO A 328 -11.75 8.35 -30.28
CA PRO A 328 -10.65 8.57 -31.23
C PRO A 328 -10.71 7.62 -32.44
N GLY A 329 -11.74 6.75 -32.55
CA GLY A 329 -11.88 5.77 -33.64
C GLY A 329 -10.85 4.64 -33.64
N VAL A 330 -10.03 4.57 -32.60
CA VAL A 330 -9.00 3.52 -32.42
C VAL A 330 -9.28 2.76 -31.14
N THR A 331 -9.42 1.43 -31.24
CA THR A 331 -9.52 0.57 -30.05
C THR A 331 -8.13 0.48 -29.38
N PRO A 332 -7.99 0.90 -28.12
CA PRO A 332 -6.72 0.78 -27.40
C PRO A 332 -6.28 -0.68 -27.30
N VAL A 333 -5.00 -0.95 -27.53
CA VAL A 333 -4.42 -2.27 -27.29
C VAL A 333 -4.28 -2.47 -25.79
N SER A 334 -4.87 -3.54 -25.26
CA SER A 334 -4.69 -3.92 -23.85
C SER A 334 -3.21 -4.16 -23.54
N ARG A 335 -2.72 -3.55 -22.45
CA ARG A 335 -1.34 -3.68 -21.96
C ARG A 335 -1.34 -4.11 -20.50
N PRO A 336 -1.69 -5.37 -20.20
CA PRO A 336 -1.69 -5.85 -18.82
C PRO A 336 -0.29 -5.74 -18.22
N PRO A 337 -0.18 -5.54 -16.89
CA PRO A 337 1.10 -5.53 -16.20
C PRO A 337 1.88 -6.83 -16.46
N ALA A 338 3.18 -6.71 -16.67
CA ALA A 338 4.08 -7.83 -16.91
C ALA A 338 5.41 -7.62 -16.18
N LEU A 339 6.11 -8.72 -15.88
CA LEU A 339 7.47 -8.64 -15.36
C LEU A 339 8.37 -7.88 -16.34
N CYS A 340 9.19 -6.97 -15.84
CA CYS A 340 10.12 -6.16 -16.64
C CYS A 340 11.05 -7.02 -17.51
N PRO A 341 11.59 -6.51 -18.64
CA PRO A 341 12.68 -7.18 -19.34
C PRO A 341 13.85 -7.45 -18.38
N GLY A 342 14.35 -8.70 -18.36
CA GLY A 342 15.43 -9.11 -17.47
C GLY A 342 15.08 -9.19 -15.97
N CYS A 343 13.81 -9.09 -15.61
CA CYS A 343 13.38 -9.24 -14.21
C CYS A 343 13.92 -10.53 -13.59
N PRO A 344 14.56 -10.47 -12.40
CA PRO A 344 15.16 -11.65 -11.77
C PRO A 344 14.12 -12.73 -11.39
N HIS A 345 12.88 -12.36 -11.08
CA HIS A 345 11.85 -13.30 -10.71
C HIS A 345 11.46 -14.28 -11.84
N ARG A 346 11.69 -13.91 -13.09
CA ARG A 346 11.30 -14.65 -14.28
C ARG A 346 11.89 -16.06 -14.34
N GLY A 347 13.17 -16.19 -14.03
CA GLY A 347 13.84 -17.49 -14.07
C GLY A 347 13.31 -18.46 -13.03
N PHE A 348 13.01 -18.00 -11.83
CA PHE A 348 12.36 -18.82 -10.81
C PHE A 348 11.02 -19.36 -11.31
N PHE A 349 10.10 -18.50 -11.76
CA PHE A 349 8.77 -18.92 -12.20
C PHE A 349 8.83 -19.85 -13.41
N TYR A 350 9.74 -19.58 -14.34
CA TYR A 350 9.96 -20.48 -15.48
C TYR A 350 10.38 -21.88 -15.04
N CYS A 351 11.30 -21.99 -14.08
CA CYS A 351 11.75 -23.29 -13.55
C CYS A 351 10.66 -23.96 -12.72
N ALA A 352 10.03 -23.23 -11.82
CA ALA A 352 8.98 -23.75 -10.94
C ALA A 352 7.77 -24.29 -11.72
N SER A 353 7.35 -23.61 -12.81
CA SER A 353 6.27 -24.07 -13.68
C SER A 353 6.52 -25.41 -14.38
N LYS A 354 7.76 -25.92 -14.36
CA LYS A 354 8.14 -27.21 -14.96
C LYS A 354 8.16 -28.36 -13.97
N ILE A 355 8.03 -28.10 -12.70
CA ILE A 355 8.02 -29.13 -11.66
C ILE A 355 6.63 -29.75 -11.61
N LYS A 356 6.58 -31.07 -11.90
CA LYS A 356 5.33 -31.83 -11.84
C LYS A 356 4.79 -31.84 -10.41
N ASP A 357 3.48 -31.69 -10.26
CA ASP A 357 2.77 -31.72 -8.96
C ASP A 357 3.24 -30.67 -7.96
N ALA A 358 3.96 -29.62 -8.41
CA ALA A 358 4.25 -28.46 -7.59
C ALA A 358 2.99 -27.60 -7.37
N VAL A 359 2.88 -27.08 -6.16
CA VAL A 359 1.93 -26.01 -5.80
C VAL A 359 2.75 -24.82 -5.35
N ILE A 360 2.50 -23.65 -5.94
CA ILE A 360 3.26 -22.44 -5.69
C ILE A 360 2.34 -21.41 -5.03
N THR A 361 2.48 -21.25 -3.73
CA THR A 361 1.73 -20.25 -2.99
C THR A 361 2.46 -18.91 -3.07
N GLY A 362 1.89 -18.02 -3.87
CA GLY A 362 2.44 -16.69 -4.14
C GLY A 362 2.07 -15.66 -3.08
N ASP A 363 2.62 -14.48 -3.23
CA ASP A 363 2.51 -13.37 -2.31
C ASP A 363 2.39 -12.03 -3.05
N ILE A 364 2.26 -10.92 -2.31
CA ILE A 364 2.09 -9.57 -2.84
C ILE A 364 3.45 -8.95 -3.17
N GLY A 365 3.64 -8.61 -4.43
CA GLY A 365 4.85 -7.95 -4.95
C GLY A 365 4.93 -8.06 -6.47
N CYS A 366 6.02 -7.61 -7.08
CA CYS A 366 6.26 -7.76 -8.53
C CYS A 366 6.10 -9.22 -8.98
N TYR A 367 6.45 -10.15 -8.13
CA TYR A 367 6.38 -11.59 -8.37
C TYR A 367 4.95 -12.15 -8.41
N THR A 368 3.92 -11.43 -7.95
CA THR A 368 2.51 -11.80 -8.22
C THR A 368 2.25 -11.97 -9.71
N LEU A 369 2.97 -11.20 -10.56
CA LEU A 369 2.88 -11.30 -12.02
C LEU A 369 3.40 -12.63 -12.59
N GLY A 370 4.03 -13.49 -11.79
CA GLY A 370 4.35 -14.86 -12.14
C GLY A 370 3.12 -15.75 -12.36
N ALA A 371 1.95 -15.34 -11.87
CA ALA A 371 0.67 -16.00 -12.14
C ALA A 371 0.17 -15.80 -13.58
N ALA A 372 0.63 -14.73 -14.25
CA ALA A 372 0.18 -14.40 -15.60
C ALA A 372 0.82 -15.30 -16.68
N PRO A 373 0.11 -15.53 -17.81
CA PRO A 373 0.69 -16.21 -18.97
C PRO A 373 1.94 -15.47 -19.48
N PRO A 374 2.92 -16.19 -20.03
CA PRO A 374 2.99 -17.64 -20.23
C PRO A 374 3.59 -18.42 -19.05
N LEU A 375 3.93 -17.75 -17.94
CA LEU A 375 4.56 -18.38 -16.77
C LEU A 375 3.57 -19.29 -16.03
N ASN A 376 2.37 -18.78 -15.71
CA ASN A 376 1.29 -19.49 -15.01
C ASN A 376 1.81 -20.27 -13.79
N ALA A 377 2.67 -19.65 -12.99
CA ALA A 377 3.44 -20.32 -11.96
C ALA A 377 3.17 -19.77 -10.56
N SER A 378 1.91 -19.48 -10.26
CA SER A 378 1.46 -19.17 -8.92
C SER A 378 0.00 -19.58 -8.77
N ASP A 379 -0.31 -20.33 -7.71
CA ASP A 379 -1.64 -20.89 -7.46
C ASP A 379 -2.47 -19.98 -6.54
N THR A 380 -1.83 -19.19 -5.69
CA THR A 380 -2.51 -18.30 -4.74
C THR A 380 -1.78 -16.96 -4.59
N CYS A 381 -2.53 -15.93 -4.21
CA CYS A 381 -2.02 -14.64 -3.73
C CYS A 381 -3.08 -14.04 -2.81
N VAL A 382 -2.79 -13.92 -1.50
CA VAL A 382 -3.78 -13.49 -0.50
C VAL A 382 -3.38 -12.17 0.14
N CYS A 383 -2.29 -12.16 0.90
CA CYS A 383 -1.78 -10.98 1.61
C CYS A 383 -0.26 -11.09 1.78
N MET A 384 0.40 -10.02 2.23
CA MET A 384 1.83 -10.03 2.48
C MET A 384 2.20 -11.05 3.57
N GLY A 385 3.14 -11.96 3.26
CA GLY A 385 3.53 -13.11 4.09
C GLY A 385 2.67 -14.36 3.86
N GLY A 386 1.53 -14.23 3.19
CA GLY A 386 0.60 -15.32 2.91
C GLY A 386 1.22 -16.45 2.08
N GLY A 387 2.20 -16.15 1.23
CA GLY A 387 2.92 -17.16 0.45
C GLY A 387 3.48 -18.29 1.32
N PHE A 388 3.97 -17.97 2.50
CA PHE A 388 4.45 -18.96 3.46
C PHE A 388 3.30 -19.63 4.23
N THR A 389 2.42 -18.86 4.83
CA THR A 389 1.43 -19.38 5.78
C THR A 389 0.21 -20.02 5.12
N VAL A 390 -0.25 -19.51 3.96
CA VAL A 390 -1.26 -20.19 3.14
C VAL A 390 -0.69 -21.51 2.61
N GLY A 391 0.57 -21.51 2.17
CA GLY A 391 1.28 -22.73 1.75
C GLY A 391 1.35 -23.77 2.86
N ALA A 392 1.62 -23.36 4.10
CA ALA A 392 1.63 -24.24 5.26
C ALA A 392 0.26 -24.92 5.48
N GLY A 393 -0.82 -24.15 5.38
CA GLY A 393 -2.18 -24.69 5.45
C GLY A 393 -2.49 -25.70 4.33
N MET A 394 -2.11 -25.37 3.08
CA MET A 394 -2.30 -26.26 1.93
C MET A 394 -1.49 -27.55 2.08
N ALA A 395 -0.22 -27.47 2.49
CA ALA A 395 0.63 -28.63 2.73
C ALA A 395 0.02 -29.59 3.75
N ARG A 396 -0.54 -29.07 4.83
CA ARG A 396 -1.30 -29.86 5.83
C ARG A 396 -2.51 -30.57 5.23
N ALA A 397 -3.31 -29.85 4.43
CA ALA A 397 -4.49 -30.42 3.80
C ALA A 397 -4.13 -31.53 2.83
N PHE A 398 -3.05 -31.35 2.04
CA PHE A 398 -2.54 -32.39 1.14
C PHE A 398 -2.06 -33.63 1.90
N ALA A 399 -1.32 -33.43 2.98
CA ALA A 399 -0.86 -34.54 3.83
C ALA A 399 -2.04 -35.33 4.43
N MET A 400 -3.07 -34.64 4.94
CA MET A 400 -4.26 -35.29 5.49
C MET A 400 -5.10 -36.04 4.44
N SER A 401 -5.13 -35.56 3.21
CA SER A 401 -5.86 -36.17 2.10
C SER A 401 -5.04 -37.20 1.29
N GLY A 402 -3.79 -37.45 1.67
CA GLY A 402 -2.89 -38.37 0.98
C GLY A 402 -2.43 -37.90 -0.40
N GLN A 403 -2.61 -36.63 -0.72
CA GLN A 403 -2.14 -36.04 -1.98
C GLN A 403 -0.64 -35.77 -1.92
N LYS A 404 0.10 -36.30 -2.87
CA LYS A 404 1.54 -36.06 -3.00
C LYS A 404 1.79 -34.78 -3.81
N LYS A 405 1.89 -33.66 -3.12
CA LYS A 405 2.19 -32.33 -3.70
C LYS A 405 3.47 -31.77 -3.07
N THR A 406 4.28 -31.08 -3.88
CA THR A 406 5.41 -30.31 -3.39
C THR A 406 4.98 -28.85 -3.30
N VAL A 407 4.94 -28.30 -2.10
CA VAL A 407 4.50 -26.93 -1.88
C VAL A 407 5.71 -26.01 -1.78
N PHE A 408 5.79 -25.01 -2.65
CA PHE A 408 6.75 -23.91 -2.60
C PHE A 408 6.01 -22.66 -2.13
N GLY A 409 6.32 -22.18 -0.93
CA GLY A 409 5.81 -20.89 -0.45
C GLY A 409 6.76 -19.76 -0.88
N VAL A 410 6.23 -18.76 -1.55
CA VAL A 410 7.04 -17.70 -2.18
C VAL A 410 6.77 -16.35 -1.52
N VAL A 411 7.82 -15.65 -1.12
CA VAL A 411 7.77 -14.25 -0.67
C VAL A 411 8.94 -13.46 -1.27
N GLY A 412 8.81 -12.13 -1.37
CA GLY A 412 9.94 -11.25 -1.67
C GLY A 412 10.80 -10.97 -0.43
N ASP A 413 11.97 -10.35 -0.61
CA ASP A 413 12.86 -9.93 0.47
C ASP A 413 12.20 -8.96 1.44
N SER A 414 11.53 -7.93 0.95
CA SER A 414 10.78 -6.99 1.80
C SER A 414 9.65 -7.69 2.55
N THR A 415 8.88 -8.55 1.89
CA THR A 415 7.81 -9.32 2.53
C THR A 415 8.35 -10.33 3.54
N PHE A 416 9.56 -10.89 3.31
CA PHE A 416 10.21 -11.74 4.28
C PHE A 416 10.40 -11.02 5.62
N PHE A 417 10.89 -9.78 5.59
CA PHE A 417 11.03 -8.97 6.81
C PHE A 417 9.69 -8.47 7.35
N HIS A 418 8.72 -8.21 6.50
CA HIS A 418 7.39 -7.75 6.90
C HIS A 418 6.63 -8.79 7.72
N SER A 419 6.45 -10.00 7.19
CA SER A 419 5.65 -11.07 7.81
C SER A 419 6.21 -12.47 7.54
N GLY A 420 7.15 -12.64 6.60
CA GLY A 420 7.68 -13.94 6.21
C GLY A 420 8.46 -14.62 7.34
N ILE A 421 9.13 -13.88 8.21
CA ILE A 421 9.87 -14.43 9.37
C ILE A 421 8.93 -15.21 10.27
N THR A 422 7.75 -14.68 10.60
CA THR A 422 6.77 -15.38 11.43
C THR A 422 6.23 -16.63 10.73
N GLY A 423 6.05 -16.57 9.40
CA GLY A 423 5.69 -17.75 8.60
C GLY A 423 6.79 -18.82 8.58
N ALA A 424 8.05 -18.43 8.53
CA ALA A 424 9.19 -19.34 8.63
C ALA A 424 9.23 -20.04 10.00
N ILE A 425 8.97 -19.29 11.09
CA ILE A 425 8.84 -19.84 12.44
C ILE A 425 7.70 -20.84 12.51
N GLU A 426 6.53 -20.53 11.95
CA GLU A 426 5.37 -21.42 11.87
C GLU A 426 5.71 -22.77 11.24
N MET A 427 6.43 -22.74 10.12
CA MET A 427 6.85 -23.96 9.41
C MET A 427 7.72 -24.88 10.29
N ILE A 428 8.67 -24.30 11.02
CA ILE A 428 9.58 -25.07 11.89
C ILE A 428 8.84 -25.54 13.16
N TYR A 429 8.16 -24.62 13.85
CA TYR A 429 7.47 -24.91 15.12
C TYR A 429 6.42 -26.01 14.96
N ASN A 430 5.63 -25.91 13.89
CA ASN A 430 4.57 -26.88 13.62
C ASN A 430 4.99 -28.01 12.68
N ASN A 431 6.26 -28.14 12.35
CA ASN A 431 6.78 -29.23 11.53
C ASN A 431 6.04 -29.37 10.18
N VAL A 432 5.90 -28.27 9.43
CA VAL A 432 5.20 -28.26 8.13
C VAL A 432 6.14 -28.72 7.02
N ASP A 433 5.68 -29.64 6.16
CA ASP A 433 6.44 -30.14 5.02
C ASP A 433 6.19 -29.29 3.78
N MET A 434 6.98 -28.23 3.62
CA MET A 434 6.99 -27.33 2.46
C MET A 434 8.34 -26.63 2.33
N ILE A 435 8.58 -26.00 1.20
CA ILE A 435 9.83 -25.31 0.87
C ILE A 435 9.55 -23.80 0.79
N PRO A 436 10.05 -22.99 1.75
CA PRO A 436 10.04 -21.55 1.60
C PRO A 436 11.04 -21.08 0.54
N VAL A 437 10.59 -20.17 -0.31
CA VAL A 437 11.39 -19.53 -1.35
C VAL A 437 11.36 -18.02 -1.14
N VAL A 438 12.53 -17.40 -0.96
CA VAL A 438 12.64 -15.95 -0.91
C VAL A 438 13.19 -15.42 -2.23
N LEU A 439 12.41 -14.59 -2.91
CA LEU A 439 12.81 -13.89 -4.13
C LEU A 439 13.50 -12.59 -3.75
N ASP A 440 14.80 -12.64 -3.55
CA ASP A 440 15.61 -11.53 -3.04
C ASP A 440 16.12 -10.68 -4.21
N ASN A 441 15.50 -9.53 -4.39
CA ASN A 441 15.88 -8.56 -5.43
C ASN A 441 16.46 -7.26 -4.86
N HIS A 442 16.81 -7.22 -3.59
CA HIS A 442 17.42 -6.11 -2.86
C HIS A 442 16.60 -4.81 -2.89
N THR A 443 15.26 -4.89 -2.92
CA THR A 443 14.42 -3.69 -2.90
C THR A 443 12.94 -4.01 -2.70
N THR A 444 12.17 -3.08 -2.15
CA THR A 444 10.71 -3.10 -2.14
C THR A 444 10.19 -2.60 -3.49
N GLY A 445 10.26 -3.48 -4.52
CA GLY A 445 10.19 -3.07 -5.92
C GLY A 445 8.85 -2.50 -6.37
N MET A 446 7.73 -3.09 -5.93
CA MET A 446 6.39 -2.71 -6.41
C MET A 446 5.94 -1.33 -5.89
N ALA A 447 6.37 -0.92 -4.73
CA ALA A 447 5.99 0.34 -4.10
C ALA A 447 6.89 1.54 -4.50
N GLY A 448 7.92 1.33 -5.34
CA GLY A 448 8.80 2.40 -5.83
C GLY A 448 10.30 2.18 -5.55
N HIS A 449 10.73 0.96 -5.25
CA HIS A 449 12.13 0.57 -5.01
C HIS A 449 12.72 1.11 -3.70
N GLN A 450 11.92 1.18 -2.64
CA GLN A 450 12.36 1.58 -1.32
C GLN A 450 13.31 0.57 -0.70
N ASP A 451 14.14 1.06 0.20
CA ASP A 451 15.02 0.23 1.01
C ASP A 451 14.24 -0.61 2.03
N ASN A 452 14.80 -1.75 2.40
CA ASN A 452 14.28 -2.66 3.41
C ASN A 452 15.43 -3.16 4.30
N PRO A 453 15.18 -3.89 5.39
CA PRO A 453 16.24 -4.32 6.32
C PRO A 453 17.40 -5.12 5.70
N GLY A 454 17.23 -5.67 4.49
CA GLY A 454 18.28 -6.41 3.78
C GLY A 454 19.17 -5.54 2.88
N THR A 455 18.81 -4.26 2.63
CA THR A 455 19.50 -3.43 1.62
C THR A 455 20.74 -2.70 2.12
N GLY A 456 20.85 -2.47 3.44
CA GLY A 456 21.95 -1.76 4.07
C GLY A 456 21.88 -0.22 3.99
N PHE A 457 20.68 0.33 3.73
CA PHE A 457 20.45 1.78 3.69
C PHE A 457 19.16 2.15 4.41
N SER A 458 19.17 3.31 5.06
CA SER A 458 18.02 3.91 5.71
C SER A 458 17.23 4.82 4.75
N LEU A 459 16.00 5.19 5.11
CA LEU A 459 15.20 6.18 4.40
C LEU A 459 15.91 7.55 4.33
N MET A 460 16.67 7.90 5.36
CA MET A 460 17.45 9.16 5.42
C MET A 460 18.67 9.14 4.49
N GLY A 461 18.97 8.02 3.82
CA GLY A 461 20.11 7.84 2.93
C GLY A 461 21.42 7.46 3.64
N ASP A 462 21.35 7.17 4.93
CA ASP A 462 22.53 6.75 5.69
C ASP A 462 22.78 5.25 5.53
N VAL A 463 24.05 4.83 5.66
CA VAL A 463 24.42 3.42 5.69
C VAL A 463 23.85 2.77 6.96
N ALA A 464 23.17 1.67 6.82
CA ALA A 464 22.56 0.90 7.90
C ALA A 464 23.07 -0.56 7.90
N ALA A 465 22.83 -1.28 8.96
CA ALA A 465 23.14 -2.72 9.02
C ALA A 465 22.21 -3.49 8.06
N ALA A 466 22.80 -4.28 7.17
CA ALA A 466 22.03 -5.19 6.33
C ALA A 466 21.79 -6.53 7.05
N ILE A 467 20.53 -6.92 7.21
CA ILE A 467 20.16 -8.21 7.79
C ILE A 467 20.15 -9.27 6.69
N LYS A 468 20.93 -10.32 6.85
CA LYS A 468 21.01 -11.40 5.87
C LYS A 468 19.86 -12.40 6.08
N ILE A 469 19.10 -12.64 5.03
CA ILE A 469 17.94 -13.56 5.02
C ILE A 469 18.37 -14.97 5.41
N GLU A 470 19.52 -15.44 4.90
CA GLU A 470 20.07 -16.76 5.22
C GLU A 470 20.42 -16.94 6.68
N ASP A 471 20.88 -15.89 7.35
CA ASP A 471 21.23 -15.97 8.78
C ASP A 471 19.96 -16.04 9.65
N VAL A 472 18.91 -15.29 9.27
CA VAL A 472 17.59 -15.38 9.91
C VAL A 472 16.99 -16.78 9.73
N LEU A 473 17.00 -17.32 8.51
CA LEU A 473 16.49 -18.67 8.24
C LEU A 473 17.25 -19.74 9.02
N ARG A 474 18.59 -19.64 9.13
CA ARG A 474 19.38 -20.55 9.98
C ARG A 474 18.99 -20.42 11.45
N GLY A 475 18.86 -19.19 11.95
CA GLY A 475 18.45 -18.92 13.33
C GLY A 475 17.08 -19.49 13.67
N VAL A 476 16.17 -19.53 12.70
CA VAL A 476 14.82 -20.13 12.85
C VAL A 476 14.89 -21.67 12.85
N GLY A 477 15.86 -22.28 12.17
CA GLY A 477 16.02 -23.75 12.15
C GLY A 477 16.06 -24.40 10.77
N PHE A 478 16.21 -23.63 9.70
CA PHE A 478 16.45 -24.21 8.36
C PHE A 478 17.92 -24.64 8.25
N GLU A 479 18.15 -25.93 8.00
CA GLU A 479 19.49 -26.52 7.98
C GLU A 479 20.16 -26.44 6.60
N ARG A 480 19.36 -26.45 5.52
CA ARG A 480 19.85 -26.38 4.14
C ARG A 480 19.29 -25.14 3.45
N ILE A 481 20.16 -24.22 3.09
CA ILE A 481 19.78 -22.99 2.40
C ILE A 481 20.50 -22.93 1.06
N PHE A 482 19.70 -22.93 -0.02
CA PHE A 482 20.20 -22.84 -1.38
C PHE A 482 20.11 -21.39 -1.83
N ILE A 483 21.24 -20.74 -2.07
CA ILE A 483 21.30 -19.36 -2.60
C ILE A 483 21.72 -19.47 -4.06
N VAL A 484 20.87 -18.98 -4.98
CA VAL A 484 21.04 -19.19 -6.42
C VAL A 484 20.65 -17.96 -7.22
N ASP A 485 21.38 -17.68 -8.31
CA ASP A 485 20.95 -16.67 -9.30
C ASP A 485 19.80 -17.23 -10.14
N PRO A 486 18.59 -16.65 -10.08
CA PRO A 486 17.45 -17.16 -10.84
C PRO A 486 17.60 -17.00 -12.37
N ASN A 487 18.54 -16.19 -12.85
CA ASN A 487 18.85 -16.10 -14.28
C ASN A 487 19.70 -17.27 -14.79
N ASP A 488 20.31 -18.07 -13.92
CA ASP A 488 20.86 -19.38 -14.26
C ASP A 488 19.76 -20.45 -14.09
N LEU A 489 19.10 -20.80 -15.20
CA LEU A 489 17.96 -21.72 -15.16
C LEU A 489 18.37 -23.16 -14.73
N SER A 490 19.60 -23.55 -15.02
CA SER A 490 20.13 -24.87 -14.63
C SER A 490 20.34 -24.92 -13.11
N ALA A 491 21.04 -23.94 -12.57
CA ALA A 491 21.25 -23.80 -11.12
C ALA A 491 19.93 -23.64 -10.35
N MET A 492 19.01 -22.84 -10.88
CA MET A 492 17.68 -22.62 -10.27
C MET A 492 16.86 -23.93 -10.23
N SER A 493 16.77 -24.64 -11.36
CA SER A 493 16.06 -25.92 -11.40
C SER A 493 16.67 -26.94 -10.45
N LYS A 494 18.01 -27.01 -10.40
CA LYS A 494 18.72 -27.89 -9.46
C LYS A 494 18.42 -27.55 -8.01
N ALA A 495 18.49 -26.27 -7.64
CA ALA A 495 18.21 -25.81 -6.26
C ALA A 495 16.79 -26.18 -5.82
N LEU A 496 15.79 -26.00 -6.70
CA LEU A 496 14.40 -26.37 -6.41
C LEU A 496 14.25 -27.91 -6.23
N SER A 497 14.88 -28.69 -7.09
CA SER A 497 14.85 -30.16 -7.00
C SER A 497 15.56 -30.66 -5.74
N ASP A 498 16.75 -30.13 -5.43
CA ASP A 498 17.52 -30.50 -4.25
C ASP A 498 16.81 -30.14 -2.95
N ALA A 499 16.12 -28.98 -2.94
CA ALA A 499 15.31 -28.56 -1.80
C ALA A 499 14.10 -29.49 -1.59
N ALA A 500 13.42 -29.86 -2.69
CA ALA A 500 12.27 -30.76 -2.65
C ALA A 500 12.65 -32.20 -2.24
N ALA A 501 13.86 -32.65 -2.57
CA ALA A 501 14.38 -33.98 -2.22
C ALA A 501 15.09 -33.99 -0.84
N SER A 502 15.18 -32.87 -0.14
CA SER A 502 15.94 -32.76 1.10
C SER A 502 15.22 -33.43 2.27
N GLU A 503 15.89 -34.37 2.94
CA GLU A 503 15.45 -34.93 4.23
C GLU A 503 15.51 -33.90 5.41
N LYS A 504 16.28 -32.84 5.23
CA LYS A 504 16.44 -31.76 6.20
C LYS A 504 15.59 -30.54 5.82
N ARG A 505 15.26 -29.71 6.79
CA ARG A 505 14.55 -28.46 6.56
C ARG A 505 15.33 -27.58 5.59
N ALA A 506 14.77 -27.39 4.40
CA ALA A 506 15.42 -26.67 3.31
C ALA A 506 14.69 -25.38 2.97
N ALA A 507 15.43 -24.37 2.53
CA ALA A 507 14.93 -23.10 2.02
C ALA A 507 15.70 -22.73 0.74
N VAL A 508 15.07 -21.96 -0.14
CA VAL A 508 15.70 -21.43 -1.35
C VAL A 508 15.67 -19.90 -1.31
N ILE A 509 16.80 -19.28 -1.63
CA ILE A 509 16.92 -17.83 -1.83
C ILE A 509 17.32 -17.61 -3.29
N ALA A 510 16.37 -17.13 -4.10
CA ALA A 510 16.63 -16.75 -5.47
C ALA A 510 17.10 -15.28 -5.49
N ARG A 511 18.41 -15.07 -5.45
CA ARG A 511 19.04 -13.76 -5.22
C ARG A 511 19.61 -13.19 -6.50
N ARG A 512 19.08 -12.04 -6.90
CA ARG A 512 19.65 -11.18 -7.92
C ARG A 512 19.06 -9.77 -7.82
N PRO A 513 19.87 -8.69 -7.77
CA PRO A 513 19.37 -7.32 -7.66
C PRO A 513 18.41 -6.93 -8.80
N CYS A 514 17.39 -6.15 -8.45
CA CYS A 514 16.45 -5.58 -9.43
C CYS A 514 17.19 -4.62 -10.37
N LEU A 515 16.95 -4.77 -11.67
CA LEU A 515 17.61 -3.97 -12.72
C LEU A 515 17.28 -2.47 -12.68
N LEU A 516 16.28 -2.07 -11.89
CA LEU A 516 15.86 -0.69 -11.75
C LEU A 516 16.52 0.01 -10.56
N ILE A 517 17.30 -0.70 -9.74
CA ILE A 517 18.07 -0.09 -8.65
C ILE A 517 19.21 0.74 -9.25
N LYS A 518 19.15 2.05 -9.06
CA LYS A 518 20.12 3.00 -9.69
C LYS A 518 21.53 2.88 -9.12
N ARG A 519 21.68 2.48 -7.85
CA ARG A 519 22.98 2.34 -7.16
C ARG A 519 23.71 1.05 -7.53
N GLU A 520 23.02 0.06 -8.08
CA GLU A 520 23.60 -1.21 -8.50
C GLU A 520 24.17 -1.11 -9.92
N LYS A 521 25.39 -1.63 -10.11
CA LYS A 521 25.97 -1.79 -11.45
C LYS A 521 25.43 -3.07 -12.07
N HIS A 522 24.64 -2.92 -13.11
CA HIS A 522 24.12 -4.05 -13.88
C HIS A 522 24.96 -4.27 -15.14
N ASP A 523 25.38 -5.52 -15.33
CA ASP A 523 25.97 -5.94 -16.60
C ASP A 523 24.86 -6.02 -17.66
N LYS A 524 24.61 -4.89 -18.31
CA LYS A 524 23.63 -4.76 -19.39
C LYS A 524 24.30 -5.13 -20.72
N GLY A 525 23.60 -5.96 -21.48
CA GLY A 525 24.02 -6.36 -22.82
C GLY A 525 22.80 -6.54 -23.71
N LEU A 526 22.98 -7.10 -24.85
CA LEU A 526 21.92 -7.37 -25.82
C LEU A 526 21.96 -8.87 -26.21
N CYS A 527 20.83 -9.53 -26.21
CA CYS A 527 20.68 -10.81 -26.87
C CYS A 527 20.19 -10.62 -28.31
N ILE A 528 20.74 -11.38 -29.22
CA ILE A 528 20.39 -11.38 -30.63
C ILE A 528 19.88 -12.77 -31.07
N VAL A 529 19.06 -12.77 -32.10
CA VAL A 529 18.54 -14.00 -32.71
C VAL A 529 19.23 -14.24 -34.06
N ASP A 530 19.90 -15.36 -34.18
CA ASP A 530 20.37 -15.85 -35.50
C ASP A 530 19.14 -16.38 -36.25
N SER A 531 18.68 -15.62 -37.24
CA SER A 531 17.51 -15.99 -38.04
C SER A 531 17.72 -17.24 -38.89
N GLY A 532 18.98 -17.56 -39.24
CA GLY A 532 19.32 -18.80 -39.96
C GLY A 532 19.14 -20.04 -39.11
N LYS A 533 19.48 -19.97 -37.84
CA LYS A 533 19.32 -21.08 -36.87
C LYS A 533 17.92 -21.15 -36.26
N CYS A 534 17.18 -20.05 -36.22
CA CYS A 534 15.85 -20.03 -35.60
C CYS A 534 14.83 -20.82 -36.42
N ILE A 535 14.27 -21.86 -35.82
CA ILE A 535 13.28 -22.75 -36.45
C ILE A 535 11.81 -22.29 -36.20
N GLY A 536 11.59 -21.15 -35.60
CA GLY A 536 10.24 -20.60 -35.30
C GLY A 536 9.44 -21.40 -34.27
N CYS A 537 10.06 -22.25 -33.44
CA CYS A 537 9.37 -23.12 -32.47
C CYS A 537 8.71 -22.39 -31.29
N ARG A 538 8.94 -21.08 -31.11
CA ARG A 538 8.37 -20.20 -30.10
C ARG A 538 8.66 -20.57 -28.62
N LYS A 539 9.49 -21.59 -28.34
CA LYS A 539 9.78 -22.02 -26.95
C LYS A 539 10.35 -20.88 -26.07
N CYS A 540 11.17 -19.99 -26.66
CA CYS A 540 11.73 -18.83 -25.96
C CYS A 540 10.65 -17.87 -25.41
N LEU A 541 9.48 -17.78 -26.05
CA LEU A 541 8.37 -16.97 -25.56
C LEU A 541 7.83 -17.47 -24.20
N GLY A 542 8.09 -18.75 -23.85
CA GLY A 542 7.77 -19.29 -22.52
C GLY A 542 8.48 -18.56 -21.38
N ALA A 543 9.53 -17.78 -21.66
CA ALA A 543 10.10 -16.85 -20.69
C ALA A 543 9.15 -15.69 -20.31
N GLY A 544 8.16 -15.37 -21.13
CA GLY A 544 7.24 -14.23 -20.92
C GLY A 544 7.93 -12.86 -20.94
N CYS A 545 9.08 -12.72 -21.62
CA CYS A 545 9.82 -11.47 -21.65
C CYS A 545 9.21 -10.49 -22.66
N PRO A 546 8.90 -9.21 -22.25
CA PRO A 546 8.34 -8.21 -23.17
C PRO A 546 9.25 -7.85 -24.35
N ALA A 547 10.56 -8.06 -24.21
CA ALA A 547 11.53 -7.83 -25.31
C ALA A 547 11.47 -8.91 -26.40
N LEU A 548 10.78 -10.05 -26.17
CA LEU A 548 10.67 -11.17 -27.10
C LEU A 548 9.36 -11.10 -27.89
N MET A 549 9.46 -11.13 -29.21
CA MET A 549 8.30 -11.18 -30.12
C MET A 549 8.56 -12.07 -31.32
N ILE A 550 7.56 -12.24 -32.16
CA ILE A 550 7.67 -12.97 -33.44
C ILE A 550 7.58 -11.96 -34.58
N LYS A 551 8.58 -11.97 -35.47
CA LYS A 551 8.57 -11.25 -36.75
C LYS A 551 8.84 -12.22 -37.87
N ALA A 552 8.06 -12.21 -38.94
CA ALA A 552 8.18 -13.11 -40.10
C ALA A 552 8.31 -14.61 -39.71
N GLY A 553 7.55 -15.08 -38.72
CA GLY A 553 7.55 -16.47 -38.25
C GLY A 553 8.72 -16.86 -37.36
N LYS A 554 9.68 -16.01 -37.13
CA LYS A 554 10.87 -16.26 -36.29
C LYS A 554 10.89 -15.36 -35.06
N SER A 555 11.63 -15.78 -34.02
CA SER A 555 11.82 -14.98 -32.83
C SER A 555 12.61 -13.71 -33.17
N PHE A 556 12.23 -12.62 -32.55
CA PHE A 556 12.88 -11.32 -32.60
C PHE A 556 13.06 -10.78 -31.19
N ILE A 557 14.17 -10.15 -30.92
CA ILE A 557 14.44 -9.48 -29.65
C ILE A 557 14.52 -7.97 -29.93
N ASP A 558 13.69 -7.22 -29.21
CA ASP A 558 13.73 -5.76 -29.28
C ASP A 558 15.01 -5.25 -28.58
N PRO A 559 15.90 -4.59 -29.31
CA PRO A 559 17.17 -4.13 -28.76
C PRO A 559 17.01 -2.99 -27.75
N GLU A 560 15.91 -2.21 -27.81
CA GLU A 560 15.65 -1.11 -26.87
C GLU A 560 15.17 -1.63 -25.51
N LEU A 561 14.53 -2.79 -25.49
CA LEU A 561 14.00 -3.41 -24.28
C LEU A 561 14.95 -4.46 -23.69
N CYS A 562 15.80 -5.08 -24.49
CA CYS A 562 16.65 -6.18 -24.04
C CYS A 562 17.77 -5.68 -23.13
N VAL A 563 18.02 -6.42 -22.04
CA VAL A 563 19.10 -6.14 -21.06
C VAL A 563 20.16 -7.26 -21.01
N GLY A 564 20.13 -8.21 -21.96
CA GLY A 564 21.14 -9.25 -22.06
C GLY A 564 21.15 -10.31 -20.95
N CYS A 565 20.07 -10.51 -20.23
CA CYS A 565 19.99 -11.46 -19.09
C CYS A 565 20.12 -12.94 -19.46
N THR A 566 20.13 -13.30 -20.72
CA THR A 566 20.32 -14.65 -21.32
C THR A 566 19.27 -15.71 -20.99
N VAL A 567 18.25 -15.46 -20.19
CA VAL A 567 17.20 -16.44 -19.86
C VAL A 567 16.59 -17.06 -21.15
N CYS A 568 16.26 -16.26 -22.15
CA CYS A 568 15.71 -16.73 -23.42
C CYS A 568 16.71 -17.58 -24.25
N ALA A 569 18.00 -17.30 -24.11
CA ALA A 569 19.06 -18.06 -24.79
C ALA A 569 19.15 -19.48 -24.22
N GLN A 570 19.04 -19.64 -22.89
CA GLN A 570 19.03 -20.95 -22.22
C GLN A 570 17.80 -21.79 -22.58
N ILE A 571 16.68 -21.17 -22.90
CA ILE A 571 15.43 -21.84 -23.30
C ILE A 571 15.49 -22.30 -24.78
N CYS A 572 16.33 -21.67 -25.61
CA CYS A 572 16.37 -21.96 -27.05
C CYS A 572 16.96 -23.36 -27.36
N PRO A 573 16.17 -24.31 -27.87
CA PRO A 573 16.66 -25.69 -28.07
C PRO A 573 17.71 -25.80 -29.18
N VAL A 574 17.72 -24.88 -30.12
CA VAL A 574 18.66 -24.84 -31.25
C VAL A 574 19.76 -23.80 -31.08
N LYS A 575 19.88 -23.20 -29.90
CA LYS A 575 20.88 -22.16 -29.59
C LYS A 575 20.93 -21.01 -30.61
N ALA A 576 19.76 -20.63 -31.13
CA ALA A 576 19.62 -19.51 -32.07
C ALA A 576 19.65 -18.14 -31.38
N ILE A 577 19.64 -18.10 -30.05
CA ILE A 577 19.72 -16.87 -29.28
C ILE A 577 21.03 -16.87 -28.51
N SER A 578 21.80 -15.81 -28.66
CA SER A 578 23.07 -15.61 -27.95
C SER A 578 23.17 -14.16 -27.45
N ARG A 579 24.01 -13.95 -26.46
CA ARG A 579 24.42 -12.57 -26.08
C ARG A 579 25.33 -12.04 -27.18
N LYS A 580 25.08 -10.79 -27.60
CA LYS A 580 25.98 -10.09 -28.53
C LYS A 580 27.29 -9.85 -27.77
N GLU A 581 28.39 -10.29 -28.32
CA GLU A 581 29.72 -9.89 -27.87
C GLU A 581 29.94 -8.44 -28.31
N ASP A 582 30.54 -7.62 -27.44
CA ASP A 582 30.81 -6.21 -27.71
C ASP A 582 31.83 -6.04 -28.85
#